data_bc2c8e1bf157966efec9b03897b891bf
#
_entry.id   bc2c8e1bf157966efec9b03897b891bf
#
_cell.length_a   1.000
_cell.length_b   1.000
_cell.length_c   1.000
_cell.angle_alpha   90.00
_cell.angle_beta   90.00
_cell.angle_gamma   90.00
#
_symmetry.space_group_name_H-M   'P 1'
#
loop_
_entity.id
_entity.type
_entity.pdbx_description
1 polymer ?
#
loop_
_entity_poly.entity_id
_entity_poly.type
_entity_poly.pdbx_seq_one_letter_code
_entity_poly.pdbx_strand_id
1 'polypeptide(L)'
;MNYKKFYKVTIERQKLARAFLSASGMGELITYIMNAIYVSASYDEFLTMKYLLARNILNCRLYPVSIPAVSEANMKSIVTTIKGTSNLIEFPSRKYNPAGVFQHTDKANQYIIIDTQFDASMDVNVLASAFNMDKADFMGRRVPIDGFGNLDNDRLAELFADDPYYVEITDAEKEALNAIPLALVDENFFMIYDNLNEFREVENGQGLYWNYFFHQWKTFSTSPFSNALLYVPATPAVTSVTVTPATATVSAGSSLALTTEVVTTGFAPQTVTYTSDNDKVTITEGGVVQIDSDATGTATITVKSTFDETKTDTVAITIS
;
A
#
# COMPACT_ATOMS: atom_id res chain seq x y z
N MET A 1 -10.60 2.59 -13.26
CA MET A 1 -10.92 1.17 -13.05
C MET A 1 -9.69 0.35 -13.43
N ASN A 2 -9.05 -0.26 -12.43
CA ASN A 2 -7.77 -0.96 -12.60
C ASN A 2 -7.86 -2.49 -12.38
N TYR A 3 -9.04 -3.01 -12.06
CA TYR A 3 -9.31 -4.43 -11.88
C TYR A 3 -10.56 -4.81 -12.68
N LYS A 4 -10.37 -5.61 -13.74
CA LYS A 4 -11.44 -6.04 -14.63
C LYS A 4 -11.27 -7.52 -14.91
N LYS A 5 -11.95 -8.36 -14.15
CA LYS A 5 -11.81 -9.81 -14.19
C LYS A 5 -13.14 -10.51 -14.40
N PHE A 6 -13.08 -11.73 -14.86
CA PHE A 6 -14.21 -12.65 -14.86
C PHE A 6 -13.77 -14.04 -14.42
N TYR A 7 -14.67 -14.72 -13.75
CA TYR A 7 -14.49 -16.08 -13.26
C TYR A 7 -15.46 -16.98 -13.99
N LYS A 8 -14.94 -18.10 -14.52
CA LYS A 8 -15.72 -19.01 -15.37
C LYS A 8 -15.80 -20.38 -14.75
N VAL A 9 -16.99 -20.94 -14.68
CA VAL A 9 -17.23 -22.36 -14.41
C VAL A 9 -18.03 -22.97 -15.57
N THR A 10 -17.57 -24.12 -16.06
CA THR A 10 -18.23 -24.87 -17.13
C THR A 10 -18.89 -26.12 -16.57
N ILE A 11 -20.16 -26.35 -16.92
CA ILE A 11 -20.93 -27.52 -16.48
C ILE A 11 -21.40 -28.28 -17.69
N GLU A 12 -20.97 -29.53 -17.77
CA GLU A 12 -21.40 -30.46 -18.79
C GLU A 12 -22.82 -30.97 -18.54
N ARG A 13 -23.60 -31.19 -19.58
CA ARG A 13 -24.96 -31.72 -19.49
C ARG A 13 -25.07 -33.02 -18.68
N GLN A 14 -24.05 -33.89 -18.75
CA GLN A 14 -24.05 -35.15 -18.00
C GLN A 14 -23.96 -34.93 -16.49
N LYS A 15 -23.17 -33.95 -16.05
CA LYS A 15 -23.08 -33.57 -14.61
C LYS A 15 -24.40 -32.98 -14.12
N LEU A 16 -25.02 -32.12 -14.94
CA LEU A 16 -26.32 -31.55 -14.67
C LEU A 16 -27.41 -32.63 -14.58
N ALA A 17 -27.45 -33.58 -15.54
CA ALA A 17 -28.40 -34.71 -15.53
C ALA A 17 -28.28 -35.58 -14.26
N ARG A 18 -27.04 -35.81 -13.78
CA ARG A 18 -26.82 -36.55 -12.52
C ARG A 18 -27.35 -35.82 -11.30
N ALA A 19 -27.24 -34.49 -11.28
CA ALA A 19 -27.76 -33.69 -10.18
C ALA A 19 -29.30 -33.79 -10.06
N PHE A 20 -30.01 -33.98 -11.17
CA PHE A 20 -31.45 -34.20 -11.16
C PHE A 20 -31.90 -35.58 -10.64
N LEU A 21 -30.97 -36.53 -10.44
CA LEU A 21 -31.29 -37.85 -9.92
C LEU A 21 -31.52 -37.90 -8.43
N SER A 22 -31.16 -36.83 -7.71
CA SER A 22 -31.41 -36.73 -6.25
C SER A 22 -32.24 -35.49 -5.93
N ALA A 23 -33.06 -35.57 -4.87
CA ALA A 23 -33.92 -34.44 -4.45
C ALA A 23 -33.15 -33.18 -4.04
N SER A 24 -31.91 -33.31 -3.54
CA SER A 24 -31.03 -32.21 -3.13
C SER A 24 -29.96 -31.86 -4.15
N GLY A 25 -29.69 -32.74 -5.12
CA GLY A 25 -28.50 -32.65 -5.98
C GLY A 25 -28.42 -31.39 -6.84
N MET A 26 -29.54 -30.83 -7.26
CA MET A 26 -29.56 -29.57 -7.98
C MET A 26 -29.14 -28.39 -7.08
N GLY A 27 -29.67 -28.34 -5.87
CA GLY A 27 -29.29 -27.30 -4.90
C GLY A 27 -27.81 -27.38 -4.51
N GLU A 28 -27.31 -28.58 -4.31
CA GLU A 28 -25.89 -28.84 -4.01
C GLU A 28 -24.99 -28.43 -5.18
N LEU A 29 -25.35 -28.74 -6.43
CA LEU A 29 -24.60 -28.34 -7.62
C LEU A 29 -24.54 -26.81 -7.79
N ILE A 30 -25.68 -26.12 -7.65
CA ILE A 30 -25.74 -24.66 -7.73
C ILE A 30 -24.88 -24.04 -6.63
N THR A 31 -25.00 -24.52 -5.39
CA THR A 31 -24.20 -24.05 -4.26
C THR A 31 -22.71 -24.25 -4.50
N TYR A 32 -22.32 -25.41 -5.03
CA TYR A 32 -20.92 -25.70 -5.35
C TYR A 32 -20.36 -24.71 -6.40
N ILE A 33 -21.13 -24.45 -7.47
CA ILE A 33 -20.72 -23.53 -8.53
C ILE A 33 -20.55 -22.10 -7.97
N MET A 34 -21.56 -21.64 -7.26
CA MET A 34 -21.54 -20.29 -6.67
C MET A 34 -20.38 -20.12 -5.71
N ASN A 35 -20.18 -21.10 -4.81
CA ASN A 35 -19.07 -21.06 -3.86
C ASN A 35 -17.71 -21.06 -4.57
N ALA A 36 -17.50 -21.89 -5.58
CA ALA A 36 -16.24 -21.95 -6.32
C ALA A 36 -15.89 -20.59 -6.97
N ILE A 37 -16.88 -19.94 -7.57
CA ILE A 37 -16.72 -18.63 -8.22
C ILE A 37 -16.44 -17.54 -7.19
N TYR A 38 -17.25 -17.46 -6.12
CA TYR A 38 -17.10 -16.41 -5.10
C TYR A 38 -15.81 -16.57 -4.28
N VAL A 39 -15.41 -17.78 -3.93
CA VAL A 39 -14.15 -18.03 -3.23
C VAL A 39 -12.96 -17.59 -4.08
N SER A 40 -12.96 -17.92 -5.40
CA SER A 40 -11.91 -17.47 -6.31
C SER A 40 -11.86 -15.95 -6.43
N ALA A 41 -13.01 -15.30 -6.57
CA ALA A 41 -13.10 -13.85 -6.66
C ALA A 41 -12.61 -13.16 -5.37
N SER A 42 -13.02 -13.69 -4.21
CA SER A 42 -12.62 -13.15 -2.90
C SER A 42 -11.13 -13.34 -2.63
N TYR A 43 -10.55 -14.47 -3.06
CA TYR A 43 -9.12 -14.71 -2.95
C TYR A 43 -8.30 -13.71 -3.77
N ASP A 44 -8.67 -13.50 -5.02
CA ASP A 44 -7.99 -12.56 -5.91
C ASP A 44 -8.13 -11.10 -5.41
N GLU A 45 -9.28 -10.74 -4.86
CA GLU A 45 -9.48 -9.44 -4.22
C GLU A 45 -8.58 -9.25 -3.01
N PHE A 46 -8.54 -10.23 -2.11
CA PHE A 46 -7.64 -10.23 -0.95
C PHE A 46 -6.17 -10.13 -1.36
N LEU A 47 -5.75 -10.92 -2.36
CA LEU A 47 -4.38 -10.90 -2.87
C LEU A 47 -4.03 -9.54 -3.50
N THR A 48 -4.96 -8.94 -4.25
CA THR A 48 -4.80 -7.60 -4.82
C THR A 48 -4.65 -6.53 -3.73
N MET A 49 -5.43 -6.62 -2.65
CA MET A 49 -5.33 -5.71 -1.50
C MET A 49 -3.98 -5.85 -0.78
N LYS A 50 -3.52 -7.08 -0.56
CA LYS A 50 -2.18 -7.33 0.02
C LYS A 50 -1.08 -6.77 -0.87
N TYR A 51 -1.15 -6.99 -2.19
CA TYR A 51 -0.20 -6.44 -3.14
C TYR A 51 -0.19 -4.91 -3.11
N LEU A 52 -1.36 -4.27 -3.08
CA LEU A 52 -1.46 -2.81 -2.97
C LEU A 52 -0.82 -2.28 -1.69
N LEU A 53 -1.05 -2.94 -0.56
CA LEU A 53 -0.41 -2.60 0.72
C LEU A 53 1.12 -2.77 0.64
N ALA A 54 1.58 -3.92 0.16
CA ALA A 54 3.01 -4.22 0.01
C ALA A 54 3.72 -3.20 -0.89
N ARG A 55 3.12 -2.82 -2.03
CA ARG A 55 3.67 -1.76 -2.91
C ARG A 55 3.71 -0.39 -2.25
N ASN A 56 2.71 -0.02 -1.44
CA ASN A 56 2.75 1.23 -0.68
C ASN A 56 3.86 1.22 0.39
N ILE A 57 4.09 0.09 1.04
CA ILE A 57 5.18 -0.08 2.01
C ILE A 57 6.55 0.04 1.29
N LEU A 58 6.75 -0.71 0.22
CA LEU A 58 8.00 -0.70 -0.55
C LEU A 58 8.30 0.66 -1.18
N ASN A 59 7.26 1.41 -1.55
CA ASN A 59 7.38 2.78 -2.03
C ASN A 59 7.48 3.82 -0.89
N CYS A 60 7.71 3.37 0.36
CA CYS A 60 7.90 4.22 1.54
C CYS A 60 6.77 5.25 1.76
N ARG A 61 5.53 4.86 1.44
CA ARG A 61 4.34 5.74 1.58
C ARG A 61 3.69 5.69 2.95
N LEU A 62 4.07 4.73 3.81
CA LEU A 62 3.63 4.67 5.19
C LEU A 62 4.72 5.28 6.08
N TYR A 63 4.31 6.04 7.10
CA TYR A 63 5.27 6.64 8.02
C TYR A 63 5.88 5.57 8.94
N PRO A 64 7.20 5.33 8.90
CA PRO A 64 7.83 4.28 9.68
C PRO A 64 8.00 4.71 11.15
N VAL A 65 7.59 3.84 12.04
CA VAL A 65 7.79 3.94 13.48
C VAL A 65 8.78 2.86 13.90
N SER A 66 9.94 3.27 14.41
CA SER A 66 10.95 2.34 14.92
C SER A 66 10.45 1.62 16.18
N ILE A 67 10.58 0.31 16.19
CA ILE A 67 10.34 -0.54 17.35
C ILE A 67 11.56 -1.43 17.62
N PRO A 68 11.75 -1.92 18.86
CA PRO A 68 12.75 -2.94 19.12
C PRO A 68 12.49 -4.22 18.33
N ALA A 69 13.51 -5.06 18.15
CA ALA A 69 13.34 -6.38 17.56
C ALA A 69 12.24 -7.17 18.29
N VAL A 70 11.39 -7.84 17.49
CA VAL A 70 10.25 -8.61 18.02
C VAL A 70 10.78 -9.77 18.85
N SER A 71 10.52 -9.72 20.15
CA SER A 71 10.88 -10.76 21.13
C SER A 71 9.97 -10.65 22.35
N GLU A 72 9.88 -11.72 23.14
CA GLU A 72 9.12 -11.75 24.37
C GLU A 72 9.52 -10.61 25.34
N ALA A 73 10.83 -10.38 25.50
CA ALA A 73 11.37 -9.33 26.36
C ALA A 73 10.95 -7.92 25.92
N ASN A 74 10.82 -7.67 24.62
CA ASN A 74 10.51 -6.36 24.05
C ASN A 74 9.01 -6.11 23.87
N MET A 75 8.17 -7.11 24.03
CA MET A 75 6.75 -7.03 23.67
C MET A 75 6.02 -5.89 24.38
N LYS A 76 6.27 -5.68 25.67
CA LYS A 76 5.66 -4.56 26.41
C LYS A 76 6.06 -3.19 25.85
N SER A 77 7.33 -3.02 25.48
CA SER A 77 7.84 -1.78 24.88
C SER A 77 7.20 -1.53 23.51
N ILE A 78 7.09 -2.57 22.69
CA ILE A 78 6.47 -2.52 21.36
C ILE A 78 5.00 -2.07 21.49
N VAL A 79 4.22 -2.75 22.34
CA VAL A 79 2.80 -2.42 22.59
C VAL A 79 2.63 -1.00 23.14
N THR A 80 3.53 -0.54 24.02
CA THR A 80 3.52 0.83 24.52
C THR A 80 3.73 1.83 23.38
N THR A 81 4.66 1.56 22.48
CA THR A 81 4.92 2.41 21.30
C THR A 81 3.70 2.44 20.37
N ILE A 82 3.08 1.29 20.09
CA ILE A 82 1.87 1.21 19.26
C ILE A 82 0.73 2.03 19.87
N LYS A 83 0.47 1.85 21.16
CA LYS A 83 -0.59 2.60 21.86
C LYS A 83 -0.29 4.11 21.89
N GLY A 84 0.95 4.49 22.15
CA GLY A 84 1.38 5.88 22.16
C GLY A 84 1.17 6.57 20.81
N THR A 85 1.61 5.95 19.73
CA THR A 85 1.43 6.50 18.36
C THR A 85 -0.03 6.48 17.93
N SER A 86 -0.80 5.45 18.30
CA SER A 86 -2.24 5.39 18.08
C SER A 86 -3.00 6.53 18.78
N ASN A 87 -2.56 6.96 19.95
CA ASN A 87 -3.11 8.13 20.63
C ASN A 87 -2.64 9.45 19.97
N LEU A 88 -1.41 9.49 19.46
CA LEU A 88 -0.87 10.70 18.82
C LEU A 88 -1.57 11.05 17.51
N ILE A 89 -2.02 10.07 16.72
CA ILE A 89 -2.70 10.35 15.45
C ILE A 89 -4.15 10.84 15.63
N GLU A 90 -4.70 10.86 16.85
CA GLU A 90 -5.96 11.55 17.15
C GLU A 90 -5.80 13.07 17.13
N PHE A 91 -4.57 13.58 17.20
CA PHE A 91 -4.29 15.00 17.08
C PHE A 91 -3.88 15.38 15.66
N PRO A 92 -4.35 16.54 15.14
CA PRO A 92 -3.99 16.99 13.80
C PRO A 92 -2.47 17.09 13.60
N SER A 93 -1.95 16.40 12.60
CA SER A 93 -0.54 16.36 12.25
C SER A 93 -0.34 16.25 10.74
N ARG A 94 0.76 16.80 10.24
CA ARG A 94 1.21 16.62 8.84
C ARG A 94 2.14 15.42 8.65
N LYS A 95 2.54 14.79 9.75
CA LYS A 95 3.66 13.86 9.79
C LYS A 95 3.31 12.49 9.23
N TYR A 96 2.06 12.02 9.40
CA TYR A 96 1.69 10.62 9.27
C TYR A 96 1.00 10.29 7.95
N ASN A 97 0.98 11.21 7.01
CA ASN A 97 0.43 10.99 5.67
C ASN A 97 1.41 11.45 4.57
N PRO A 98 1.44 10.77 3.40
CA PRO A 98 2.36 11.09 2.31
C PRO A 98 2.20 12.49 1.74
N ALA A 99 0.99 13.04 1.77
CA ALA A 99 0.70 14.37 1.22
C ALA A 99 1.13 15.52 2.16
N GLY A 100 1.59 15.24 3.39
CA GLY A 100 2.03 16.24 4.35
C GLY A 100 0.95 17.26 4.74
N VAL A 101 -0.33 16.88 4.68
CA VAL A 101 -1.46 17.72 5.07
C VAL A 101 -1.87 17.50 6.52
N PHE A 102 -2.50 18.50 7.14
CA PHE A 102 -3.06 18.32 8.48
C PHE A 102 -4.19 17.31 8.47
N GLN A 103 -3.99 16.19 9.17
CA GLN A 103 -4.97 15.12 9.30
C GLN A 103 -4.92 14.52 10.69
N HIS A 104 -6.05 14.03 11.18
CA HIS A 104 -6.18 13.26 12.41
C HIS A 104 -7.02 12.00 12.13
N THR A 105 -6.92 11.01 13.00
CA THR A 105 -7.67 9.76 12.88
C THR A 105 -8.17 9.33 14.25
N ASP A 106 -9.48 9.42 14.47
CA ASP A 106 -10.13 9.00 15.71
C ASP A 106 -9.93 7.50 15.95
N LYS A 107 -9.93 7.06 17.21
CA LYS A 107 -9.77 5.64 17.58
C LYS A 107 -10.71 4.70 16.84
N ALA A 108 -11.96 5.12 16.66
CA ALA A 108 -12.97 4.31 15.98
C ALA A 108 -12.65 4.05 14.49
N ASN A 109 -11.83 4.92 13.89
CA ASN A 109 -11.48 4.89 12.46
C ASN A 109 -10.06 4.35 12.23
N GLN A 110 -9.38 3.88 13.28
CA GLN A 110 -8.07 3.24 13.20
C GLN A 110 -8.21 1.76 12.94
N TYR A 111 -7.52 1.27 11.90
CA TYR A 111 -7.39 -0.16 11.59
C TYR A 111 -5.94 -0.60 11.77
N ILE A 112 -5.76 -1.71 12.48
CA ILE A 112 -4.47 -2.34 12.70
C ILE A 112 -4.40 -3.59 11.85
N ILE A 113 -3.60 -3.54 10.79
CA ILE A 113 -3.26 -4.70 9.98
C ILE A 113 -2.09 -5.39 10.68
N ILE A 114 -2.27 -6.61 11.14
CA ILE A 114 -1.35 -7.29 12.04
C ILE A 114 -0.99 -8.69 11.54
N ASP A 115 0.29 -9.03 11.64
CA ASP A 115 0.74 -10.39 11.41
C ASP A 115 0.16 -11.34 12.46
N THR A 116 -0.38 -12.49 12.04
CA THR A 116 -1.05 -13.46 12.94
C THR A 116 -0.12 -14.03 14.00
N GLN A 117 1.17 -14.24 13.73
CA GLN A 117 2.12 -14.74 14.70
C GLN A 117 2.46 -13.68 15.74
N PHE A 118 2.61 -12.44 15.29
CA PHE A 118 2.82 -11.31 16.20
C PHE A 118 1.59 -11.08 17.08
N ASP A 119 0.37 -11.12 16.53
CA ASP A 119 -0.89 -10.98 17.29
C ASP A 119 -1.01 -12.04 18.39
N ALA A 120 -0.75 -13.31 18.06
CA ALA A 120 -0.74 -14.39 19.02
C ALA A 120 0.31 -14.20 20.12
N SER A 121 1.52 -13.78 19.76
CA SER A 121 2.61 -13.52 20.72
C SER A 121 2.29 -12.35 21.64
N MET A 122 1.64 -11.31 21.13
CA MET A 122 1.19 -10.17 21.91
C MET A 122 0.10 -10.55 22.90
N ASP A 123 -0.87 -11.35 22.48
CA ASP A 123 -1.96 -11.83 23.33
C ASP A 123 -1.42 -12.67 24.51
N VAL A 124 -0.45 -13.53 24.29
CA VAL A 124 0.14 -14.37 25.34
C VAL A 124 1.03 -13.56 26.29
N ASN A 125 1.90 -12.70 25.76
CA ASN A 125 2.95 -12.07 26.56
C ASN A 125 2.52 -10.77 27.25
N VAL A 126 1.53 -10.06 26.71
CA VAL A 126 1.08 -8.78 27.25
C VAL A 126 -0.28 -8.88 27.93
N LEU A 127 -1.24 -9.52 27.27
CA LEU A 127 -2.61 -9.58 27.79
C LEU A 127 -2.79 -10.64 28.86
N ALA A 128 -2.04 -11.75 28.81
CA ALA A 128 -2.04 -12.75 29.88
C ALA A 128 -1.51 -12.21 31.22
N SER A 129 -0.66 -11.16 31.17
CA SER A 129 -0.13 -10.51 32.37
C SER A 129 -1.04 -9.41 32.95
N ALA A 130 -2.06 -8.97 32.21
CA ALA A 130 -2.98 -7.89 32.60
C ALA A 130 -4.41 -8.43 32.73
N PHE A 131 -4.72 -9.02 33.82
CA PHE A 131 -5.94 -9.81 34.14
C PHE A 131 -7.29 -9.06 34.03
N ASN A 132 -7.47 -7.94 33.36
CA ASN A 132 -8.78 -7.27 33.25
C ASN A 132 -8.84 -6.13 32.19
N MET A 133 -8.08 -6.14 31.12
CA MET A 133 -8.28 -5.14 30.08
C MET A 133 -9.09 -5.74 28.91
N ASP A 134 -10.22 -5.12 28.58
CA ASP A 134 -10.98 -5.45 27.38
C ASP A 134 -10.09 -5.32 26.14
N LYS A 135 -9.89 -6.42 25.42
CA LYS A 135 -9.07 -6.49 24.20
C LYS A 135 -9.53 -5.48 23.13
N ALA A 136 -10.82 -5.19 23.09
CA ALA A 136 -11.43 -4.29 22.10
C ALA A 136 -11.03 -2.82 22.27
N ASP A 137 -10.87 -2.36 23.51
CA ASP A 137 -10.52 -0.97 23.83
C ASP A 137 -9.02 -0.67 23.66
N PHE A 138 -8.18 -1.72 23.60
CA PHE A 138 -6.73 -1.53 23.66
C PHE A 138 -6.11 -1.15 22.31
N MET A 139 -6.57 -1.71 21.20
CA MET A 139 -5.88 -1.63 19.91
C MET A 139 -6.77 -1.31 18.70
N GLY A 140 -7.99 -0.82 18.87
CA GLY A 140 -8.85 -0.54 17.73
C GLY A 140 -9.29 -1.79 16.96
N ARG A 141 -9.63 -1.63 15.68
CA ARG A 141 -10.08 -2.74 14.81
C ARG A 141 -8.87 -3.50 14.26
N ARG A 142 -8.71 -4.76 14.64
CA ARG A 142 -7.63 -5.63 14.15
C ARG A 142 -8.05 -6.36 12.87
N VAL A 143 -7.15 -6.37 11.91
CA VAL A 143 -7.26 -7.12 10.65
C VAL A 143 -6.06 -8.05 10.57
N PRO A 144 -6.20 -9.32 10.98
CA PRO A 144 -5.10 -10.28 10.93
C PRO A 144 -4.78 -10.66 9.49
N ILE A 145 -3.49 -10.75 9.17
CA ILE A 145 -2.97 -11.25 7.91
C ILE A 145 -1.91 -12.33 8.13
N ASP A 146 -1.70 -13.16 7.14
CA ASP A 146 -0.74 -14.26 7.14
C ASP A 146 0.72 -13.85 6.85
N GLY A 147 1.04 -12.58 7.03
CA GLY A 147 2.32 -11.94 6.74
C GLY A 147 2.23 -10.93 5.61
N PHE A 148 3.03 -9.85 5.69
CA PHE A 148 3.00 -8.78 4.69
C PHE A 148 3.67 -9.18 3.37
N GLY A 149 4.66 -10.08 3.41
CA GLY A 149 5.39 -10.57 2.25
C GLY A 149 4.89 -11.92 1.71
N ASN A 150 3.88 -12.54 2.32
CA ASN A 150 3.33 -13.80 1.84
C ASN A 150 2.38 -13.56 0.65
N LEU A 151 2.96 -13.39 -0.55
CA LEU A 151 2.28 -13.04 -1.79
C LEU A 151 2.48 -14.12 -2.85
N ASP A 152 1.38 -14.52 -3.50
CA ASP A 152 1.38 -15.43 -4.65
C ASP A 152 1.70 -14.63 -5.93
N ASN A 153 2.99 -14.55 -6.28
CA ASN A 153 3.44 -13.81 -7.46
C ASN A 153 2.92 -14.41 -8.76
N ASP A 154 2.80 -15.74 -8.84
CA ASP A 154 2.30 -16.41 -10.06
C ASP A 154 0.87 -15.99 -10.33
N ARG A 155 0.04 -15.98 -9.30
CA ARG A 155 -1.35 -15.52 -9.42
C ARG A 155 -1.46 -14.03 -9.70
N LEU A 156 -0.62 -13.20 -9.06
CA LEU A 156 -0.57 -11.76 -9.34
C LEU A 156 -0.14 -11.46 -10.77
N ALA A 157 0.85 -12.19 -11.29
CA ALA A 157 1.29 -12.05 -12.69
C ALA A 157 0.17 -12.40 -13.69
N GLU A 158 -0.65 -13.44 -13.41
CA GLU A 158 -1.86 -13.72 -14.20
C GLU A 158 -2.91 -12.60 -14.09
N LEU A 159 -3.13 -12.08 -12.88
CA LEU A 159 -4.13 -11.04 -12.65
C LEU A 159 -3.76 -9.72 -13.34
N PHE A 160 -2.48 -9.39 -13.42
CA PHE A 160 -1.98 -8.14 -13.96
C PHE A 160 -1.17 -8.30 -15.25
N ALA A 161 -1.35 -9.40 -15.98
CA ALA A 161 -0.61 -9.70 -17.22
C ALA A 161 -0.67 -8.58 -18.29
N ASP A 162 -1.79 -7.85 -18.34
CA ASP A 162 -2.00 -6.76 -19.29
C ASP A 162 -1.73 -5.37 -18.69
N ASP A 163 -1.25 -5.28 -17.44
CA ASP A 163 -0.97 -4.02 -16.77
C ASP A 163 0.53 -3.66 -16.88
N PRO A 164 0.90 -2.62 -17.65
CA PRO A 164 2.29 -2.22 -17.81
C PRO A 164 2.94 -1.66 -16.52
N TYR A 165 2.14 -1.37 -15.49
CA TYR A 165 2.60 -0.85 -14.20
C TYR A 165 2.72 -1.93 -13.13
N TYR A 166 2.38 -3.18 -13.45
CA TYR A 166 2.62 -4.28 -12.54
C TYR A 166 4.12 -4.49 -12.36
N VAL A 167 4.54 -4.55 -11.11
CA VAL A 167 5.93 -4.85 -10.73
C VAL A 167 5.89 -6.03 -9.76
N GLU A 168 6.51 -7.12 -10.14
CA GLU A 168 6.66 -8.28 -9.28
C GLU A 168 7.45 -7.93 -8.01
N ILE A 169 7.02 -8.47 -6.88
CA ILE A 169 7.72 -8.31 -5.61
C ILE A 169 8.77 -9.41 -5.49
N THR A 170 10.03 -9.02 -5.39
CA THR A 170 11.17 -9.93 -5.29
C THR A 170 11.21 -10.67 -3.96
N ASP A 171 11.94 -11.79 -3.89
CA ASP A 171 12.06 -12.56 -2.66
C ASP A 171 12.73 -11.75 -1.53
N ALA A 172 13.70 -10.90 -1.86
CA ALA A 172 14.31 -9.99 -0.89
C ALA A 172 13.33 -8.96 -0.32
N GLU A 173 12.42 -8.42 -1.18
CA GLU A 173 11.35 -7.53 -0.75
C GLU A 173 10.32 -8.26 0.10
N LYS A 174 9.96 -9.51 -0.24
CA LYS A 174 9.08 -10.36 0.57
C LYS A 174 9.67 -10.62 1.96
N GLU A 175 10.97 -10.88 2.05
CA GLU A 175 11.65 -11.06 3.33
C GLU A 175 11.63 -9.78 4.17
N ALA A 176 11.91 -8.63 3.56
CA ALA A 176 11.82 -7.33 4.23
C ALA A 176 10.40 -7.01 4.70
N LEU A 177 9.37 -7.33 3.91
CA LEU A 177 7.96 -7.18 4.29
C LEU A 177 7.57 -8.13 5.44
N ASN A 178 8.05 -9.37 5.45
CA ASN A 178 7.76 -10.33 6.51
C ASN A 178 8.42 -9.99 7.86
N ALA A 179 9.40 -9.09 7.86
CA ALA A 179 9.97 -8.56 9.10
C ALA A 179 9.04 -7.53 9.79
N ILE A 180 7.97 -7.08 9.13
CA ILE A 180 7.03 -6.08 9.62
C ILE A 180 5.94 -6.78 10.45
N PRO A 181 5.79 -6.44 11.75
CA PRO A 181 4.77 -7.06 12.60
C PRO A 181 3.37 -6.46 12.39
N LEU A 182 3.28 -5.16 12.11
CA LEU A 182 1.99 -4.51 11.94
C LEU A 182 2.08 -3.15 11.22
N ALA A 183 0.94 -2.73 10.66
CA ALA A 183 0.69 -1.39 10.15
C ALA A 183 -0.61 -0.84 10.76
N LEU A 184 -0.66 0.47 11.05
CA LEU A 184 -1.83 1.17 11.52
C LEU A 184 -2.26 2.17 10.45
N VAL A 185 -3.50 2.05 9.99
CA VAL A 185 -4.02 2.87 8.89
C VAL A 185 -5.37 3.49 9.27
N ASP A 186 -5.67 4.64 8.68
CA ASP A 186 -6.99 5.26 8.71
C ASP A 186 -8.00 4.44 7.88
N GLU A 187 -9.28 4.46 8.24
CA GLU A 187 -10.34 3.76 7.50
C GLU A 187 -10.43 4.17 6.02
N ASN A 188 -10.04 5.40 5.70
CA ASN A 188 -10.03 5.91 4.34
C ASN A 188 -8.71 5.65 3.58
N PHE A 189 -7.78 4.91 4.17
CA PHE A 189 -6.52 4.60 3.51
C PHE A 189 -6.74 3.74 2.27
N PHE A 190 -7.55 2.69 2.37
CA PHE A 190 -7.96 1.90 1.21
C PHE A 190 -9.27 2.42 0.64
N MET A 191 -9.27 2.70 -0.65
CA MET A 191 -10.45 3.13 -1.39
C MET A 191 -10.76 2.09 -2.46
N ILE A 192 -11.85 1.35 -2.24
CA ILE A 192 -12.32 0.30 -3.14
C ILE A 192 -13.68 0.69 -3.67
N TYR A 193 -13.81 0.73 -4.99
CA TYR A 193 -15.06 1.02 -5.67
C TYR A 193 -15.50 -0.16 -6.52
N ASP A 194 -16.68 -0.68 -6.23
CA ASP A 194 -17.35 -1.68 -7.05
C ASP A 194 -18.02 -1.00 -8.25
N ASN A 195 -17.48 -1.24 -9.46
CA ASN A 195 -18.00 -0.66 -10.68
C ASN A 195 -19.03 -1.57 -11.36
N LEU A 196 -18.79 -2.89 -11.30
CA LEU A 196 -19.68 -3.91 -11.85
C LEU A 196 -19.48 -5.23 -11.12
N ASN A 197 -20.59 -5.85 -10.70
CA ASN A 197 -20.65 -7.24 -10.27
C ASN A 197 -21.83 -7.88 -11.01
N GLU A 198 -21.54 -8.69 -12.04
CA GLU A 198 -22.58 -9.24 -12.89
C GLU A 198 -22.36 -10.74 -13.16
N PHE A 199 -23.43 -11.50 -13.04
CA PHE A 199 -23.46 -12.92 -13.34
C PHE A 199 -24.09 -13.15 -14.72
N ARG A 200 -23.42 -13.91 -15.58
CA ARG A 200 -23.88 -14.27 -16.93
C ARG A 200 -23.81 -15.77 -17.15
N GLU A 201 -24.79 -16.27 -17.87
CA GLU A 201 -24.88 -17.66 -18.32
C GLU A 201 -24.90 -17.72 -19.84
N VAL A 202 -24.13 -18.65 -20.42
CA VAL A 202 -24.09 -18.89 -21.84
C VAL A 202 -24.11 -20.38 -22.11
N GLU A 203 -25.16 -20.85 -22.84
CA GLU A 203 -25.25 -22.22 -23.33
C GLU A 203 -24.41 -22.39 -24.60
N ASN A 204 -23.63 -23.48 -24.67
CA ASN A 204 -22.98 -23.92 -25.90
C ASN A 204 -23.77 -25.08 -26.50
N GLY A 205 -24.56 -24.78 -27.52
CA GLY A 205 -25.42 -25.77 -28.17
C GLY A 205 -24.65 -26.88 -28.89
N GLN A 206 -23.42 -26.66 -29.35
CA GLN A 206 -22.61 -27.67 -30.03
C GLN A 206 -21.95 -28.61 -29.02
N GLY A 207 -21.47 -28.12 -27.91
CA GLY A 207 -20.75 -28.92 -26.90
C GLY A 207 -21.64 -29.42 -25.77
N LEU A 208 -22.94 -29.08 -25.76
CA LEU A 208 -23.92 -29.45 -24.73
C LEU A 208 -23.45 -29.16 -23.31
N TYR A 209 -22.91 -27.95 -23.08
CA TYR A 209 -22.47 -27.45 -21.75
C TYR A 209 -22.91 -26.02 -21.56
N TRP A 210 -22.96 -25.61 -20.28
CA TRP A 210 -23.21 -24.24 -19.84
C TRP A 210 -21.96 -23.62 -19.25
N ASN A 211 -21.67 -22.39 -19.64
CA ASN A 211 -20.66 -21.56 -19.02
C ASN A 211 -21.33 -20.53 -18.14
N TYR A 212 -20.92 -20.50 -16.89
CA TYR A 212 -21.30 -19.48 -15.92
C TYR A 212 -20.14 -18.54 -15.74
N PHE A 213 -20.40 -17.23 -15.89
CA PHE A 213 -19.39 -16.16 -15.75
C PHE A 213 -19.81 -15.22 -14.64
N PHE A 214 -18.88 -14.90 -13.75
CA PHE A 214 -19.02 -13.82 -12.80
C PHE A 214 -18.05 -12.72 -13.19
N HIS A 215 -18.55 -11.57 -13.65
CA HIS A 215 -17.77 -10.40 -14.00
C HIS A 215 -17.63 -9.51 -12.79
N GLN A 216 -16.40 -9.18 -12.44
CA GLN A 216 -16.09 -8.27 -11.32
C GLN A 216 -15.18 -7.16 -11.83
N TRP A 217 -15.68 -5.92 -11.78
CA TRP A 217 -14.93 -4.73 -12.13
C TRP A 217 -14.83 -3.83 -10.92
N LYS A 218 -13.60 -3.57 -10.47
CA LYS A 218 -13.31 -2.77 -9.28
C LYS A 218 -12.24 -1.73 -9.56
N THR A 219 -12.19 -0.73 -8.71
CA THR A 219 -11.08 0.21 -8.62
C THR A 219 -10.47 0.10 -7.24
N PHE A 220 -9.20 -0.28 -7.18
CA PHE A 220 -8.42 -0.31 -5.95
C PHE A 220 -7.46 0.87 -5.95
N SER A 221 -7.44 1.62 -4.86
CA SER A 221 -6.54 2.75 -4.67
C SER A 221 -6.25 2.96 -3.18
N THR A 222 -5.24 3.79 -2.90
CA THR A 222 -4.94 4.25 -1.54
C THR A 222 -4.94 5.76 -1.50
N SER A 223 -5.38 6.33 -0.39
CA SER A 223 -5.42 7.77 -0.18
C SER A 223 -4.06 8.28 0.30
N PRO A 224 -3.41 9.22 -0.38
CA PRO A 224 -2.20 9.86 0.11
C PRO A 224 -2.46 10.85 1.26
N PHE A 225 -3.73 11.19 1.50
CA PHE A 225 -4.14 12.14 2.54
C PHE A 225 -4.44 11.46 3.88
N SER A 226 -4.61 10.14 3.88
CA SER A 226 -4.95 9.36 5.08
C SER A 226 -3.70 9.02 5.88
N ASN A 227 -3.80 9.06 7.21
CA ASN A 227 -2.73 8.65 8.08
C ASN A 227 -2.44 7.15 7.94
N ALA A 228 -1.17 6.80 7.78
CA ALA A 228 -0.71 5.44 7.67
C ALA A 228 0.68 5.28 8.30
N LEU A 229 0.77 4.41 9.31
CA LEU A 229 1.99 4.13 10.05
C LEU A 229 2.43 2.68 9.84
N LEU A 230 3.74 2.48 9.75
CA LEU A 230 4.37 1.17 9.61
C LEU A 230 5.32 0.94 10.79
N TYR A 231 5.15 -0.15 11.53
CA TYR A 231 6.04 -0.45 12.66
C TYR A 231 7.15 -1.39 12.19
N VAL A 232 8.38 -0.91 12.27
CA VAL A 232 9.55 -1.61 11.73
C VAL A 232 10.58 -1.90 12.81
N PRO A 233 11.08 -3.15 12.93
CA PRO A 233 12.12 -3.51 13.86
C PRO A 233 13.51 -3.06 13.34
N ALA A 234 13.60 -1.81 12.91
CA ALA A 234 14.79 -1.18 12.37
C ALA A 234 14.76 0.32 12.70
N THR A 235 15.88 0.99 12.50
CA THR A 235 15.93 2.46 12.59
C THR A 235 15.73 3.05 11.19
N PRO A 236 14.58 3.68 10.90
CA PRO A 236 14.37 4.37 9.63
C PRO A 236 15.38 5.53 9.50
N ALA A 237 16.04 5.59 8.34
CA ALA A 237 17.00 6.66 8.06
C ALA A 237 17.09 6.99 6.57
N VAL A 238 17.41 8.24 6.26
CA VAL A 238 17.81 8.69 4.92
C VAL A 238 19.33 8.64 4.85
N THR A 239 19.86 7.85 3.94
CA THR A 239 21.31 7.70 3.75
C THR A 239 21.87 8.83 2.90
N SER A 240 21.25 9.11 1.75
CA SER A 240 21.65 10.19 0.85
C SER A 240 20.45 10.73 0.06
N VAL A 241 20.60 11.98 -0.37
CA VAL A 241 19.79 12.63 -1.40
C VAL A 241 20.73 12.97 -2.55
N THR A 242 20.36 12.65 -3.77
CA THR A 242 21.16 12.96 -4.97
C THR A 242 20.24 13.51 -6.03
N VAL A 243 20.62 14.64 -6.64
CA VAL A 243 19.85 15.29 -7.70
C VAL A 243 20.64 15.34 -9.01
N THR A 244 19.97 15.07 -10.11
CA THR A 244 20.58 15.05 -11.45
C THR A 244 19.77 15.93 -12.41
N PRO A 245 20.43 16.79 -13.22
CA PRO A 245 21.89 17.04 -13.29
C PRO A 245 22.38 17.90 -12.10
N ALA A 246 23.63 17.72 -11.68
CA ALA A 246 24.25 18.56 -10.63
C ALA A 246 24.50 20.01 -11.11
N THR A 247 24.71 20.19 -12.43
CA THR A 247 24.86 21.49 -13.08
C THR A 247 24.13 21.52 -14.42
N ALA A 248 23.53 22.65 -14.76
CA ALA A 248 22.88 22.83 -16.07
C ALA A 248 23.02 24.27 -16.57
N THR A 249 23.07 24.43 -17.91
CA THR A 249 22.88 25.72 -18.57
C THR A 249 21.54 25.69 -19.26
N VAL A 250 20.67 26.65 -18.94
CA VAL A 250 19.27 26.66 -19.40
C VAL A 250 18.95 28.10 -19.87
N SER A 251 18.28 28.22 -21.01
CA SER A 251 17.90 29.53 -21.53
C SER A 251 16.75 30.16 -20.75
N ALA A 252 16.76 31.47 -20.63
CA ALA A 252 15.63 32.21 -20.07
C ALA A 252 14.32 31.85 -20.77
N GLY A 253 13.24 31.74 -20.02
CA GLY A 253 11.92 31.30 -20.50
C GLY A 253 11.75 29.78 -20.72
N SER A 254 12.76 28.98 -20.38
CA SER A 254 12.73 27.50 -20.54
C SER A 254 12.49 26.77 -19.23
N SER A 255 12.30 25.46 -19.31
CA SER A 255 12.15 24.58 -18.14
C SER A 255 13.18 23.46 -18.15
N LEU A 256 13.54 22.96 -16.94
CA LEU A 256 14.44 21.84 -16.74
C LEU A 256 13.80 20.86 -15.78
N ALA A 257 13.72 19.58 -16.15
CA ALA A 257 13.30 18.52 -15.24
C ALA A 257 14.51 17.99 -14.44
N LEU A 258 14.38 17.95 -13.12
CA LEU A 258 15.35 17.35 -12.23
C LEU A 258 14.88 15.94 -11.85
N THR A 259 15.82 15.01 -11.76
CA THR A 259 15.59 13.69 -11.21
C THR A 259 16.24 13.60 -9.83
N THR A 260 15.47 13.28 -8.82
CA THR A 260 15.98 13.13 -7.44
C THR A 260 15.90 11.69 -7.01
N GLU A 261 17.00 11.15 -6.49
CA GLU A 261 17.11 9.85 -5.89
C GLU A 261 17.35 10.01 -4.38
N VAL A 262 16.55 9.30 -3.57
CA VAL A 262 16.69 9.30 -2.11
C VAL A 262 16.91 7.86 -1.66
N VAL A 263 18.11 7.58 -1.12
CA VAL A 263 18.46 6.25 -0.59
C VAL A 263 18.07 6.20 0.88
N THR A 264 17.25 5.20 1.23
CA THR A 264 16.70 5.06 2.59
C THR A 264 16.89 3.65 3.14
N THR A 265 16.78 3.53 4.48
CA THR A 265 16.71 2.26 5.20
C THR A 265 15.47 2.27 6.10
N GLY A 266 14.95 1.08 6.45
CA GLY A 266 13.81 0.95 7.36
C GLY A 266 12.54 1.62 6.85
N PHE A 267 12.33 1.66 5.54
CA PHE A 267 11.17 2.26 4.86
C PHE A 267 10.98 3.77 5.16
N ALA A 268 12.06 4.51 5.44
CA ALA A 268 11.98 5.95 5.62
C ALA A 268 11.45 6.64 4.36
N PRO A 269 10.59 7.68 4.48
CA PRO A 269 10.04 8.40 3.34
C PRO A 269 11.11 8.96 2.41
N GLN A 270 10.88 8.83 1.10
CA GLN A 270 11.75 9.32 0.03
C GLN A 270 11.32 10.68 -0.50
N THR A 271 10.41 11.35 0.17
CA THR A 271 9.90 12.67 -0.22
C THR A 271 10.92 13.76 0.04
N VAL A 272 10.95 14.75 -0.87
CA VAL A 272 11.86 15.88 -0.80
C VAL A 272 11.10 17.21 -0.95
N THR A 273 11.72 18.27 -0.48
CA THR A 273 11.32 19.65 -0.77
C THR A 273 12.38 20.33 -1.60
N TYR A 274 11.95 21.22 -2.47
CA TYR A 274 12.81 22.01 -3.35
C TYR A 274 12.74 23.49 -2.99
N THR A 275 13.87 24.17 -3.00
CA THR A 275 13.94 25.62 -2.82
C THR A 275 14.93 26.23 -3.83
N SER A 276 14.63 27.43 -4.31
CA SER A 276 15.51 28.22 -5.19
C SER A 276 16.03 29.42 -4.41
N ASP A 277 17.26 29.80 -4.67
CA ASP A 277 17.88 31.06 -4.17
C ASP A 277 17.64 32.28 -5.11
N ASN A 278 16.94 32.05 -6.24
CA ASN A 278 16.66 33.08 -7.22
C ASN A 278 15.14 33.18 -7.45
N ASP A 279 14.58 34.36 -7.21
CA ASP A 279 13.12 34.62 -7.32
C ASP A 279 12.57 34.47 -8.75
N LYS A 280 13.45 34.55 -9.78
CA LYS A 280 13.10 34.34 -11.19
C LYS A 280 13.18 32.87 -11.63
N VAL A 281 13.56 31.99 -10.73
CA VAL A 281 13.66 30.55 -10.97
C VAL A 281 12.80 29.84 -9.97
N THR A 282 11.66 29.31 -10.38
CA THR A 282 10.71 28.58 -9.55
C THR A 282 10.85 27.09 -9.80
N ILE A 283 10.46 26.29 -8.82
CA ILE A 283 10.48 24.83 -8.93
C ILE A 283 9.19 24.23 -8.40
N THR A 284 8.63 23.28 -9.15
CA THR A 284 7.44 22.53 -8.72
C THR A 284 7.80 21.40 -7.75
N GLU A 285 6.81 20.90 -7.01
CA GLU A 285 6.98 19.71 -6.15
C GLU A 285 7.41 18.46 -6.93
N GLY A 286 7.12 18.40 -8.25
CA GLY A 286 7.56 17.34 -9.15
C GLY A 286 8.99 17.48 -9.67
N GLY A 287 9.76 18.48 -9.19
CA GLY A 287 11.16 18.67 -9.60
C GLY A 287 11.32 19.35 -10.98
N VAL A 288 10.30 20.06 -11.48
CA VAL A 288 10.41 20.82 -12.73
C VAL A 288 10.74 22.27 -12.40
N VAL A 289 11.95 22.67 -12.77
CA VAL A 289 12.43 24.07 -12.69
C VAL A 289 11.84 24.87 -13.85
N GLN A 290 11.33 26.04 -13.56
CA GLN A 290 10.83 27.02 -14.54
C GLN A 290 11.63 28.32 -14.40
N ILE A 291 12.15 28.81 -15.50
CA ILE A 291 13.00 30.01 -15.57
C ILE A 291 12.20 31.10 -16.25
N ASP A 292 12.07 32.26 -15.60
CA ASP A 292 11.38 33.41 -16.18
C ASP A 292 12.13 33.92 -17.42
N SER A 293 11.39 34.53 -18.38
CA SER A 293 11.96 35.03 -19.65
C SER A 293 12.91 36.20 -19.47
N ASP A 294 12.87 36.90 -18.34
CA ASP A 294 13.75 38.00 -17.96
C ASP A 294 14.81 37.59 -16.89
N ALA A 295 14.91 36.32 -16.60
CA ALA A 295 15.90 35.79 -15.66
C ALA A 295 17.31 35.83 -16.26
N THR A 296 18.31 36.18 -15.45
CA THR A 296 19.73 36.21 -15.81
C THR A 296 20.61 35.76 -14.66
N GLY A 297 21.84 35.36 -14.95
CA GLY A 297 22.83 35.00 -13.96
C GLY A 297 22.78 33.51 -13.56
N THR A 298 22.78 33.21 -12.29
CA THR A 298 22.80 31.85 -11.78
C THR A 298 21.69 31.61 -10.75
N ALA A 299 21.28 30.37 -10.60
CA ALA A 299 20.36 29.92 -9.55
C ALA A 299 20.88 28.62 -8.93
N THR A 300 20.72 28.48 -7.63
CA THR A 300 20.98 27.23 -6.92
C THR A 300 19.66 26.65 -6.45
N ILE A 301 19.34 25.46 -6.92
CA ILE A 301 18.20 24.69 -6.40
C ILE A 301 18.72 23.78 -5.28
N THR A 302 18.16 23.93 -4.09
CA THR A 302 18.44 23.05 -2.96
C THR A 302 17.32 22.02 -2.84
N VAL A 303 17.71 20.75 -2.81
CA VAL A 303 16.83 19.59 -2.60
C VAL A 303 17.07 19.06 -1.19
N LYS A 304 16.02 18.91 -0.40
CA LYS A 304 16.12 18.51 1.01
C LYS A 304 15.12 17.41 1.31
N SER A 305 15.56 16.35 2.02
CA SER A 305 14.66 15.31 2.50
C SER A 305 13.67 15.86 3.51
N THR A 306 12.40 15.44 3.43
CA THR A 306 11.36 15.80 4.40
C THR A 306 11.45 14.98 5.70
N PHE A 307 12.11 13.80 5.65
CA PHE A 307 12.28 12.94 6.81
C PHE A 307 13.52 13.30 7.64
N ASP A 308 14.64 13.57 6.96
CA ASP A 308 15.89 14.04 7.60
C ASP A 308 16.40 15.28 6.88
N GLU A 309 16.07 16.45 7.42
CA GLU A 309 16.41 17.74 6.84
C GLU A 309 17.93 18.01 6.76
N THR A 310 18.77 17.19 7.39
CA THR A 310 20.24 17.28 7.24
C THR A 310 20.75 16.70 5.94
N LYS A 311 19.92 15.89 5.25
CA LYS A 311 20.24 15.28 3.97
C LYS A 311 19.75 16.16 2.82
N THR A 312 20.71 16.78 2.16
CA THR A 312 20.47 17.75 1.09
C THR A 312 21.42 17.52 -0.08
N ASP A 313 21.00 17.96 -1.25
CA ASP A 313 21.85 18.11 -2.44
C ASP A 313 21.45 19.36 -3.22
N THR A 314 22.32 19.81 -4.15
CA THR A 314 22.11 21.08 -4.84
C THR A 314 22.36 20.94 -6.34
N VAL A 315 21.62 21.74 -7.13
CA VAL A 315 21.82 21.91 -8.58
C VAL A 315 22.21 23.36 -8.86
N ALA A 316 23.34 23.57 -9.54
CA ALA A 316 23.73 24.89 -10.02
C ALA A 316 23.25 25.11 -11.45
N ILE A 317 22.43 26.13 -11.65
CA ILE A 317 21.85 26.49 -12.95
C ILE A 317 22.48 27.78 -13.43
N THR A 318 23.03 27.79 -14.65
CA THR A 318 23.48 28.99 -15.34
C THR A 318 22.42 29.39 -16.37
N ILE A 319 21.93 30.64 -16.33
CA ILE A 319 20.90 31.15 -17.22
C ILE A 319 21.58 31.81 -18.39
N SER A 320 21.27 31.35 -19.62
CA SER A 320 21.88 31.81 -20.88
C SER A 320 20.88 32.57 -21.73
#